data_0c53a24ee647d879eee5c3b8d8b88ad5
#
_entry.id   0c53a24ee647d879eee5c3b8d8b88ad5
#
_cell.length_a   1.000
_cell.length_b   1.000
_cell.length_c   1.000
_cell.angle_alpha   90.00
_cell.angle_beta   90.00
_cell.angle_gamma   90.00
#
_symmetry.space_group_name_H-M   'P 1'
#
loop_
_entity.id
_entity.type
_entity.pdbx_description
1 polymer ?
#
loop_
_entity_poly.entity_id
_entity_poly.type
_entity_poly.pdbx_seq_one_letter_code
_entity_poly.pdbx_strand_id
1 'polypeptide(L)'
;KQAVAILTELQTWAGENGLIFTGAHDPRKPISENTVNKALRVMGYDTTQEVCGHGFRAMACSALIESGLWSRDAVERQMSHQERNGVRAAYIHKAEHLEERRLMLQWWADFLDANREKGISPFEYAKINNPLK
;
A
#
# COMPACT_ATOMS: atom_id res chain seq x y z
N LYS A 1 -2.75 -11.41 -0.43
CA LYS A 1 -3.83 -12.24 0.15
C LYS A 1 -4.67 -11.43 1.14
N GLN A 2 -4.08 -10.80 2.15
CA GLN A 2 -4.76 -10.09 3.23
C GLN A 2 -5.72 -8.99 2.72
N ALA A 3 -5.24 -8.09 1.87
CA ALA A 3 -6.07 -7.03 1.30
C ALA A 3 -7.24 -7.58 0.46
N VAL A 4 -7.02 -8.67 -0.28
CA VAL A 4 -8.09 -9.33 -1.05
C VAL A 4 -9.15 -9.90 -0.11
N ALA A 5 -8.75 -10.54 0.99
CA ALA A 5 -9.68 -11.08 1.98
C ALA A 5 -10.55 -9.98 2.58
N ILE A 6 -9.95 -8.85 3.00
CA ILE A 6 -10.68 -7.69 3.54
C ILE A 6 -11.65 -7.12 2.50
N LEU A 7 -11.21 -6.94 1.25
CA LEU A 7 -12.06 -6.40 0.20
C LEU A 7 -13.20 -7.34 -0.18
N THR A 8 -12.96 -8.67 -0.16
CA THR A 8 -13.99 -9.67 -0.40
C THR A 8 -15.05 -9.64 0.71
N GLU A 9 -14.64 -9.51 1.96
CA GLU A 9 -15.57 -9.36 3.08
C GLU A 9 -16.39 -8.07 2.94
N LEU A 10 -15.73 -6.93 2.69
CA LEU A 10 -16.41 -5.65 2.49
C LEU A 10 -17.36 -5.65 1.30
N GLN A 11 -17.06 -6.42 0.26
CA GLN A 11 -17.93 -6.55 -0.91
C GLN A 11 -19.28 -7.16 -0.56
N THR A 12 -19.37 -8.00 0.47
CA THR A 12 -20.64 -8.56 0.93
C THR A 12 -21.58 -7.49 1.50
N TRP A 13 -21.03 -6.36 1.92
CA TRP A 13 -21.77 -5.21 2.46
C TRP A 13 -21.96 -4.10 1.41
N ALA A 14 -21.39 -4.27 0.22
CA ALA A 14 -21.54 -3.31 -0.87
C ALA A 14 -23.01 -3.29 -1.33
N GLY A 15 -23.52 -2.10 -1.61
CA GLY A 15 -24.85 -1.93 -2.17
C GLY A 15 -24.90 -2.34 -3.66
N GLU A 16 -26.09 -2.25 -4.25
CA GLU A 16 -26.35 -2.61 -5.66
C GLU A 16 -25.43 -1.90 -6.68
N ASN A 17 -24.82 -0.79 -6.30
CA ASN A 17 -23.92 0.00 -7.14
C ASN A 17 -22.49 -0.57 -7.26
N GLY A 18 -22.18 -1.68 -6.56
CA GLY A 18 -20.87 -2.32 -6.60
C GLY A 18 -19.73 -1.54 -5.94
N LEU A 19 -20.02 -0.43 -5.28
CA LEU A 19 -19.03 0.34 -4.51
C LEU A 19 -18.77 -0.35 -3.17
N ILE A 20 -17.51 -0.70 -2.91
CA ILE A 20 -17.08 -1.25 -1.62
C ILE A 20 -17.07 -0.16 -0.54
N PHE A 21 -16.63 1.05 -0.89
CA PHE A 21 -16.58 2.19 0.02
C PHE A 21 -17.58 3.26 -0.41
N THR A 22 -18.76 3.24 0.20
CA THR A 22 -19.85 4.15 -0.13
C THR A 22 -19.90 5.36 0.79
N GLY A 23 -20.37 6.50 0.25
CA GLY A 23 -20.59 7.71 1.04
C GLY A 23 -21.68 7.52 2.08
N ALA A 24 -21.48 8.06 3.28
CA ALA A 24 -22.43 7.94 4.38
C ALA A 24 -23.79 8.62 4.11
N HIS A 25 -23.82 9.66 3.28
CA HIS A 25 -25.04 10.41 2.96
C HIS A 25 -25.70 9.98 1.64
N ASP A 26 -24.92 9.45 0.71
CA ASP A 26 -25.42 8.94 -0.56
C ASP A 26 -24.65 7.66 -0.93
N PRO A 27 -25.26 6.48 -0.75
CA PRO A 27 -24.62 5.20 -1.04
C PRO A 27 -24.27 4.99 -2.53
N ARG A 28 -24.77 5.84 -3.43
CA ARG A 28 -24.44 5.80 -4.86
C ARG A 28 -23.11 6.48 -5.18
N LYS A 29 -22.53 7.19 -4.22
CA LYS A 29 -21.26 7.89 -4.35
C LYS A 29 -20.17 7.21 -3.53
N PRO A 30 -18.91 7.28 -3.96
CA PRO A 30 -17.80 6.81 -3.14
C PRO A 30 -17.61 7.68 -1.88
N ILE A 31 -16.86 7.16 -0.91
CA ILE A 31 -16.39 7.96 0.23
C ILE A 31 -15.60 9.18 -0.24
N SER A 32 -15.61 10.24 0.57
CA SER A 32 -14.79 11.42 0.28
C SER A 32 -13.30 11.14 0.51
N GLU A 33 -12.44 11.88 -0.18
CA GLU A 33 -10.97 11.82 -0.04
C GLU A 33 -10.51 12.02 1.41
N ASN A 34 -11.25 12.79 2.20
CA ASN A 34 -10.93 13.07 3.59
C ASN A 34 -11.42 12.00 4.57
N THR A 35 -12.16 10.99 4.12
CA THR A 35 -12.78 9.98 5.03
C THR A 35 -11.73 9.21 5.82
N VAL A 36 -10.62 8.82 5.20
CA VAL A 36 -9.53 8.10 5.88
C VAL A 36 -8.90 8.97 6.97
N ASN A 37 -8.57 10.22 6.66
CA ASN A 37 -7.99 11.13 7.65
C ASN A 37 -9.00 11.47 8.77
N LYS A 38 -10.28 11.55 8.45
CA LYS A 38 -11.33 11.71 9.49
C LYS A 38 -11.37 10.49 10.41
N ALA A 39 -11.30 9.29 9.89
CA ALA A 39 -11.27 8.07 10.68
C ALA A 39 -10.04 8.04 11.61
N LEU A 40 -8.86 8.38 11.11
CA LEU A 40 -7.64 8.48 11.92
C LEU A 40 -7.80 9.47 13.08
N ARG A 41 -8.39 10.65 12.82
CA ARG A 41 -8.66 11.63 13.89
C ARG A 41 -9.66 11.13 14.93
N VAL A 42 -10.68 10.39 14.50
CA VAL A 42 -11.64 9.76 15.44
C VAL A 42 -10.94 8.72 16.31
N MET A 43 -9.93 8.02 15.79
CA MET A 43 -9.09 7.10 16.57
C MET A 43 -8.09 7.82 17.50
N GLY A 44 -7.99 9.15 17.44
CA GLY A 44 -7.12 9.96 18.31
C GLY A 44 -5.78 10.37 17.71
N TYR A 45 -5.52 10.07 16.43
CA TYR A 45 -4.26 10.47 15.75
C TYR A 45 -4.31 11.91 15.25
N ASP A 46 -3.20 12.63 15.38
CA ASP A 46 -2.99 13.90 14.69
C ASP A 46 -2.59 13.64 13.24
N THR A 47 -3.49 13.97 12.31
CA THR A 47 -3.26 13.74 10.88
C THR A 47 -2.35 14.77 10.21
N THR A 48 -1.86 15.75 10.96
CA THR A 48 -0.88 16.74 10.51
C THR A 48 0.54 16.43 10.99
N GLN A 49 0.68 15.81 12.17
CA GLN A 49 1.98 15.57 12.81
C GLN A 49 2.35 14.09 12.92
N GLU A 50 1.37 13.19 13.07
CA GLU A 50 1.63 11.79 13.35
C GLU A 50 1.44 10.91 12.12
N VAL A 51 0.20 10.78 11.63
CA VAL A 51 -0.12 9.86 10.54
C VAL A 51 -1.29 10.36 9.69
N CYS A 52 -1.18 10.24 8.39
CA CYS A 52 -2.27 10.53 7.46
C CYS A 52 -2.36 9.43 6.39
N GLY A 53 -3.46 9.42 5.64
CA GLY A 53 -3.67 8.44 4.57
C GLY A 53 -2.52 8.39 3.55
N HIS A 54 -1.92 9.54 3.22
CA HIS A 54 -0.74 9.59 2.34
C HIS A 54 0.53 9.04 3.03
N GLY A 55 0.64 9.19 4.34
CA GLY A 55 1.77 8.69 5.12
C GLY A 55 1.94 7.18 5.05
N PHE A 56 0.84 6.41 4.97
CA PHE A 56 0.91 4.95 4.77
C PHE A 56 1.61 4.56 3.47
N ARG A 57 1.44 5.36 2.42
CA ARG A 57 2.13 5.15 1.15
C ARG A 57 3.63 5.41 1.27
N ALA A 58 4.01 6.50 1.95
CA ALA A 58 5.42 6.82 2.20
C ALA A 58 6.08 5.76 3.07
N MET A 59 5.40 5.28 4.11
CA MET A 59 5.85 4.19 4.97
C MET A 59 6.11 2.90 4.17
N ALA A 60 5.18 2.49 3.32
CA ALA A 60 5.36 1.33 2.46
C ALA A 60 6.55 1.48 1.52
N CYS A 61 6.70 2.64 0.87
CA CYS A 61 7.81 2.93 -0.03
C CYS A 61 9.16 2.81 0.70
N SER A 62 9.29 3.45 1.87
CA SER A 62 10.52 3.42 2.67
C SER A 62 10.87 2.00 3.12
N ALA A 63 9.91 1.26 3.65
CA ALA A 63 10.11 -0.10 4.12
C ALA A 63 10.51 -1.08 3.00
N LEU A 64 9.89 -0.94 1.83
CA LEU A 64 10.22 -1.77 0.66
C LEU A 64 11.64 -1.49 0.16
N ILE A 65 12.07 -0.23 0.14
CA ILE A 65 13.44 0.14 -0.21
C ILE A 65 14.42 -0.37 0.85
N GLU A 66 14.12 -0.19 2.13
CA GLU A 66 14.98 -0.59 3.25
C GLU A 66 15.13 -2.11 3.36
N SER A 67 14.15 -2.88 2.91
CA SER A 67 14.25 -4.35 2.85
C SER A 67 15.42 -4.84 1.98
N GLY A 68 15.82 -4.06 0.99
CA GLY A 68 16.89 -4.41 0.03
C GLY A 68 16.53 -5.56 -0.93
N LEU A 69 15.28 -6.02 -0.95
CA LEU A 69 14.83 -7.14 -1.78
C LEU A 69 14.39 -6.72 -3.18
N TRP A 70 13.83 -5.54 -3.32
CA TRP A 70 13.06 -5.11 -4.49
C TRP A 70 13.84 -4.12 -5.34
N SER A 71 13.70 -4.22 -6.66
CA SER A 71 14.25 -3.21 -7.54
C SER A 71 13.58 -1.85 -7.30
N ARG A 72 14.37 -0.79 -7.34
CA ARG A 72 13.84 0.56 -7.20
C ARG A 72 12.76 0.87 -8.23
N ASP A 73 12.93 0.38 -9.44
CA ASP A 73 11.98 0.61 -10.52
C ASP A 73 10.63 -0.07 -10.26
N ALA A 74 10.63 -1.27 -9.67
CA ALA A 74 9.38 -1.94 -9.25
C ALA A 74 8.67 -1.17 -8.13
N VAL A 75 9.42 -0.66 -7.14
CA VAL A 75 8.84 0.15 -6.05
C VAL A 75 8.26 1.46 -6.60
N GLU A 76 9.01 2.20 -7.41
CA GLU A 76 8.56 3.46 -8.03
C GLU A 76 7.33 3.23 -8.93
N ARG A 77 7.33 2.13 -9.70
CA ARG A 77 6.19 1.75 -10.54
C ARG A 77 4.96 1.42 -9.71
N GLN A 78 5.11 0.69 -8.58
CA GLN A 78 4.03 0.39 -7.66
C GLN A 78 3.46 1.65 -7.01
N MET A 79 4.33 2.61 -6.71
CA MET A 79 3.92 3.91 -6.16
C MET A 79 3.42 4.89 -7.23
N SER A 80 3.34 4.50 -8.51
CA SER A 80 2.96 5.38 -9.62
C SER A 80 3.73 6.71 -9.62
N HIS A 81 4.98 6.68 -9.18
CA HIS A 81 5.85 7.85 -9.25
C HIS A 81 6.25 8.09 -10.69
N GLN A 82 6.18 9.34 -11.13
CA GLN A 82 6.66 9.72 -12.45
C GLN A 82 8.18 9.81 -12.47
N GLU A 83 8.82 9.11 -13.43
CA GLU A 83 10.24 9.29 -13.68
C GLU A 83 10.49 10.70 -14.25
N ARG A 84 11.24 11.50 -13.50
CA ARG A 84 11.55 12.90 -13.89
C ARG A 84 12.67 12.99 -14.92
N ASN A 85 13.48 11.95 -15.05
CA ASN A 85 14.51 11.88 -16.06
C ASN A 85 13.91 11.39 -17.38
N GLY A 86 13.72 12.29 -18.35
CA GLY A 86 13.08 11.97 -19.62
C GLY A 86 13.79 10.89 -20.44
N VAL A 87 15.12 10.79 -20.35
CA VAL A 87 15.88 9.73 -21.02
C VAL A 87 15.59 8.38 -20.39
N ARG A 88 15.65 8.29 -19.07
CA ARG A 88 15.32 7.06 -18.32
C ARG A 88 13.87 6.66 -18.52
N ALA A 89 12.94 7.62 -18.49
CA ALA A 89 11.52 7.39 -18.74
C ALA A 89 11.26 6.68 -20.07
N ALA A 90 11.96 7.06 -21.13
CA ALA A 90 11.82 6.46 -22.46
C ALA A 90 12.21 4.97 -22.51
N TYR A 91 13.19 4.55 -21.69
CA TYR A 91 13.65 3.16 -21.63
C TYR A 91 12.82 2.29 -20.67
N ILE A 92 12.32 2.85 -19.56
CA ILE A 92 11.60 2.12 -18.50
C ILE A 92 10.09 2.05 -18.78
N HIS A 93 9.57 2.85 -19.69
CA HIS A 93 8.13 3.07 -19.91
C HIS A 93 7.30 1.80 -20.17
N LYS A 94 7.93 0.70 -20.60
CA LYS A 94 7.24 -0.56 -20.93
C LYS A 94 7.37 -1.66 -19.88
N ALA A 95 8.25 -1.52 -18.90
CA ALA A 95 8.45 -2.54 -17.88
C ALA A 95 7.40 -2.42 -16.76
N GLU A 96 6.52 -3.39 -16.67
CA GLU A 96 5.44 -3.42 -15.67
C GLU A 96 5.89 -4.04 -14.34
N HIS A 97 6.98 -4.82 -14.30
CA HIS A 97 7.49 -5.53 -13.12
C HIS A 97 6.40 -6.34 -12.37
N LEU A 98 5.43 -6.91 -13.08
CA LEU A 98 4.21 -7.45 -12.49
C LEU A 98 4.48 -8.57 -11.48
N GLU A 99 5.36 -9.52 -11.81
CA GLU A 99 5.67 -10.63 -10.91
C GLU A 99 6.43 -10.15 -9.67
N GLU A 100 7.44 -9.30 -9.86
CA GLU A 100 8.17 -8.71 -8.74
C GLU A 100 7.23 -7.90 -7.83
N ARG A 101 6.37 -7.08 -8.41
CA ARG A 101 5.37 -6.27 -7.67
C ARG A 101 4.36 -7.16 -6.93
N ARG A 102 3.95 -8.28 -7.51
CA ARG A 102 3.06 -9.25 -6.86
C ARG A 102 3.69 -9.86 -5.62
N LEU A 103 4.94 -10.30 -5.72
CA LEU A 103 5.72 -10.82 -4.59
C LEU A 103 5.96 -9.73 -3.53
N MET A 104 6.34 -8.56 -3.96
CA MET A 104 6.57 -7.38 -3.11
C MET A 104 5.35 -7.00 -2.27
N LEU A 105 4.17 -6.95 -2.89
CA LEU A 105 2.92 -6.62 -2.18
C LEU A 105 2.51 -7.71 -1.19
N GLN A 106 2.76 -8.98 -1.50
CA GLN A 106 2.51 -10.07 -0.55
C GLN A 106 3.49 -10.00 0.62
N TRP A 107 4.79 -9.80 0.33
CA TRP A 107 5.81 -9.62 1.37
C TRP A 107 5.48 -8.44 2.29
N TRP A 108 5.03 -7.32 1.71
CA TRP A 108 4.60 -6.15 2.49
C TRP A 108 3.46 -6.48 3.44
N ALA A 109 2.45 -7.20 2.99
CA ALA A 109 1.32 -7.59 3.82
C ALA A 109 1.74 -8.53 4.96
N ASP A 110 2.63 -9.48 4.67
CA ASP A 110 3.17 -10.42 5.66
C ASP A 110 4.10 -9.69 6.67
N PHE A 111 4.85 -8.69 6.22
CA PHE A 111 5.65 -7.83 7.08
C PHE A 111 4.79 -7.02 8.06
N LEU A 112 3.66 -6.48 7.59
CA LEU A 112 2.71 -5.78 8.46
C LEU A 112 2.11 -6.72 9.51
N ASP A 113 1.74 -7.93 9.14
CA ASP A 113 1.22 -8.93 10.09
C ASP A 113 2.27 -9.30 11.14
N ALA A 114 3.52 -9.50 10.75
CA ALA A 114 4.62 -9.78 11.68
C ALA A 114 4.86 -8.62 12.67
N ASN A 115 4.68 -7.38 12.23
CA ASN A 115 4.85 -6.20 13.07
C ASN A 115 3.68 -5.92 14.03
N ARG A 116 2.55 -6.61 13.90
CA ARG A 116 1.47 -6.51 14.87
C ARG A 116 1.85 -7.03 16.25
N GLU A 117 2.74 -8.00 16.30
CA GLU A 117 3.14 -8.66 17.55
C GLU A 117 4.54 -8.24 18.02
N LYS A 118 5.47 -8.06 17.08
CA LYS A 118 6.88 -7.74 17.38
C LYS A 118 7.39 -6.72 16.37
N GLY A 119 7.90 -5.60 16.87
CA GLY A 119 8.59 -4.64 16.03
C GLY A 119 9.87 -5.26 15.43
N ILE A 120 9.86 -5.49 14.11
CA ILE A 120 11.02 -5.97 13.35
C ILE A 120 11.29 -5.00 12.21
N SER A 121 12.56 -4.66 11.97
CA SER A 121 12.90 -3.80 10.85
C SER A 121 12.68 -4.49 9.50
N PRO A 122 12.43 -3.73 8.40
CA PRO A 122 12.28 -4.30 7.08
C PRO A 122 13.49 -5.11 6.64
N PHE A 123 14.69 -4.65 6.97
CA PHE A 123 15.95 -5.34 6.66
C PHE A 123 16.10 -6.68 7.40
N GLU A 124 15.79 -6.72 8.68
CA GLU A 124 15.85 -7.96 9.47
C GLU A 124 14.79 -8.95 9.02
N TYR A 125 13.57 -8.49 8.76
CA TYR A 125 12.51 -9.33 8.24
C TYR A 125 12.86 -9.92 6.88
N ALA A 126 13.49 -9.14 6.00
CA ALA A 126 13.94 -9.57 4.68
C ALA A 126 15.01 -10.67 4.72
N LYS A 127 15.87 -10.68 5.74
CA LYS A 127 16.87 -11.77 5.91
C LYS A 127 16.23 -13.13 6.18
N ILE A 128 15.11 -13.13 6.90
CA ILE A 128 14.40 -14.35 7.30
C ILE A 128 13.39 -14.76 6.23
N ASN A 129 12.69 -13.78 5.64
CA ASN A 129 11.56 -13.98 4.73
C ASN A 129 11.87 -13.39 3.34
N ASN A 130 12.79 -14.02 2.62
CA ASN A 130 13.15 -13.62 1.26
C ASN A 130 12.40 -14.49 0.23
N PRO A 131 11.40 -13.94 -0.47
CA PRO A 131 10.62 -14.70 -1.45
C PRO A 131 11.31 -14.87 -2.81
N LEU A 132 12.54 -14.35 -2.96
CA LEU A 132 13.33 -14.43 -4.19
C LEU A 132 14.39 -15.55 -4.15
N LYS A 133 14.45 -16.30 -3.05
CA LYS A 133 15.35 -17.47 -2.89
C LYS A 133 14.69 -18.77 -3.25
#